data_5a6c5fab3f952d4a7f5f174500b5a726
#
_entry.id   5a6c5fab3f952d4a7f5f174500b5a726
#
_cell.length_a   1.000
_cell.length_b   1.000
_cell.length_c   1.000
_cell.angle_alpha   90.00
_cell.angle_beta   90.00
_cell.angle_gamma   90.00
#
_symmetry.space_group_name_H-M   'P 1'
#
loop_
_entity.id
_entity.type
_entity.pdbx_description
1 polymer ?
#
loop_
_entity_poly.entity_id
_entity_poly.type
_entity_poly.pdbx_seq_one_letter_code
_entity_poly.pdbx_strand_id
1 'polypeptide(L)'
;KGRGNSRIYKLSINKNNSILLKDYPDLLVDSRPRMQTEVNALKLVEDLRKTPKVVAFDKLQNIALYEWIKGESVYRIEDYHIEQAVNFIENIQNLKEKDSWSQASEACFSAQQLIKQINSRFDKLLMIKNKNLNDFLIYTFKPLFNKVWESSEKNWPSNNLEKELPKSMQILSPSDFGFHNAILKESGDLVFLDFEYFGRDDPVK
;
A
#
# COMPACT_ATOMS: atom_id res chain seq x y z
N LYS A 1 -17.19 -6.92 -4.94
CA LYS A 1 -16.57 -5.89 -5.82
C LYS A 1 -15.56 -5.13 -4.99
N GLY A 2 -14.26 -5.21 -5.34
CA GLY A 2 -13.21 -4.39 -4.74
C GLY A 2 -13.48 -2.91 -5.00
N ARG A 3 -13.07 -2.05 -4.06
CA ARG A 3 -13.19 -0.58 -4.18
C ARG A 3 -12.01 0.04 -4.93
N GLY A 4 -10.99 -0.76 -5.28
CA GLY A 4 -9.79 -0.32 -5.99
C GLY A 4 -9.86 -0.56 -7.50
N ASN A 5 -8.72 -0.41 -8.15
CA ASN A 5 -8.59 -0.61 -9.60
C ASN A 5 -8.56 -2.09 -9.99
N SER A 6 -8.27 -3.01 -9.05
CA SER A 6 -8.29 -4.46 -9.27
C SER A 6 -9.70 -5.03 -9.06
N ARG A 7 -10.04 -6.06 -9.85
CA ARG A 7 -11.31 -6.77 -9.72
C ARG A 7 -11.09 -8.02 -8.87
N ILE A 8 -11.97 -8.24 -7.89
CA ILE A 8 -11.88 -9.36 -6.95
C ILE A 8 -13.08 -10.26 -7.10
N TYR A 9 -12.83 -11.57 -7.27
CA TYR A 9 -13.85 -12.60 -7.43
C TYR A 9 -13.61 -13.73 -6.42
N LYS A 10 -14.69 -14.16 -5.77
CA LYS A 10 -14.71 -15.42 -5.01
C LYS A 10 -15.04 -16.56 -5.95
N LEU A 11 -14.16 -17.54 -6.07
CA LEU A 11 -14.38 -18.76 -6.83
C LEU A 11 -14.65 -19.91 -5.85
N SER A 12 -15.84 -20.50 -5.94
CA SER A 12 -16.19 -21.67 -5.13
C SER A 12 -15.77 -22.94 -5.89
N ILE A 13 -14.82 -23.68 -5.33
CA ILE A 13 -14.37 -24.97 -5.89
C ILE A 13 -15.38 -26.06 -5.52
N ASN A 14 -15.86 -26.03 -4.26
CA ASN A 14 -16.92 -26.89 -3.75
C ASN A 14 -17.62 -26.17 -2.58
N LYS A 15 -18.57 -26.86 -1.89
CA LYS A 15 -19.36 -26.27 -0.78
C LYS A 15 -18.50 -25.67 0.33
N ASN A 16 -17.29 -26.18 0.57
CA ASN A 16 -16.45 -25.80 1.70
C ASN A 16 -15.18 -25.03 1.30
N ASN A 17 -14.76 -25.13 0.02
CA ASN A 17 -13.51 -24.55 -0.45
C ASN A 17 -13.76 -23.45 -1.48
N SER A 18 -13.18 -22.31 -1.20
CA SER A 18 -13.16 -21.15 -2.10
C SER A 18 -11.74 -20.66 -2.26
N ILE A 19 -11.47 -20.02 -3.38
CA ILE A 19 -10.26 -19.23 -3.63
C ILE A 19 -10.65 -17.84 -4.05
N LEU A 20 -9.72 -16.90 -3.90
CA LEU A 20 -9.87 -15.53 -4.37
C LEU A 20 -9.12 -15.38 -5.69
N LEU A 21 -9.81 -14.91 -6.73
CA LEU A 21 -9.16 -14.45 -7.97
C LEU A 21 -9.09 -12.92 -7.92
N LYS A 22 -7.88 -12.39 -8.09
CA LYS A 22 -7.63 -10.95 -8.26
C LYS A 22 -7.16 -10.72 -9.70
N ASP A 23 -7.92 -9.88 -10.42
CA ASP A 23 -7.67 -9.44 -11.78
C ASP A 23 -7.15 -8.01 -11.70
N TYR A 24 -5.89 -7.82 -12.08
CA TYR A 24 -5.18 -6.54 -11.95
C TYR A 24 -5.37 -5.68 -13.19
N PRO A 25 -5.21 -4.35 -13.07
CA PRO A 25 -5.28 -3.46 -14.22
C PRO A 25 -4.30 -3.85 -15.30
N ASP A 26 -4.69 -3.63 -16.55
CA ASP A 26 -3.79 -3.77 -17.70
C ASP A 26 -2.56 -2.86 -17.50
N LEU A 27 -1.37 -3.36 -17.80
CA LEU A 27 -0.11 -2.63 -17.69
C LEU A 27 -0.05 -1.39 -18.61
N LEU A 28 -0.88 -1.33 -19.64
CA LEU A 28 -1.07 -0.13 -20.46
C LEU A 28 -1.87 0.97 -19.75
N VAL A 29 -2.71 0.59 -18.78
CA VAL A 29 -3.51 1.52 -17.96
C VAL A 29 -2.77 1.92 -16.70
N ASP A 30 -2.11 0.96 -16.06
CA ASP A 30 -1.29 1.18 -14.88
C ASP A 30 0.02 0.40 -15.03
N SER A 31 1.10 1.11 -15.34
CA SER A 31 2.42 0.53 -15.62
C SER A 31 3.09 -0.13 -14.39
N ARG A 32 2.51 -0.01 -13.20
CA ARG A 32 3.03 -0.64 -11.98
C ARG A 32 2.81 -2.16 -12.02
N PRO A 33 3.83 -2.97 -11.75
CA PRO A 33 3.70 -4.44 -11.79
C PRO A 33 3.00 -4.99 -10.53
N ARG A 34 1.77 -4.52 -10.27
CA ARG A 34 1.03 -4.76 -9.00
C ARG A 34 0.90 -6.24 -8.69
N MET A 35 0.47 -7.05 -9.66
CA MET A 35 0.32 -8.50 -9.47
C MET A 35 1.65 -9.15 -9.06
N GLN A 36 2.73 -8.85 -9.78
CA GLN A 36 4.04 -9.43 -9.48
C GLN A 36 4.57 -8.96 -8.11
N THR A 37 4.34 -7.69 -7.78
CA THR A 37 4.70 -7.11 -6.47
C THR A 37 3.97 -7.84 -5.35
N GLU A 38 2.63 -7.99 -5.44
CA GLU A 38 1.84 -8.66 -4.41
C GLU A 38 2.19 -10.13 -4.27
N VAL A 39 2.34 -10.86 -5.39
CA VAL A 39 2.75 -12.28 -5.37
C VAL A 39 4.11 -12.45 -4.69
N ASN A 40 5.08 -11.60 -5.02
CA ASN A 40 6.41 -11.68 -4.42
C ASN A 40 6.39 -11.32 -2.93
N ALA A 41 5.65 -10.27 -2.56
CA ALA A 41 5.52 -9.83 -1.17
C ALA A 41 4.86 -10.91 -0.29
N LEU A 42 3.74 -11.48 -0.75
CA LEU A 42 3.04 -12.54 0.00
C LEU A 42 3.90 -13.79 0.16
N LYS A 43 4.70 -14.16 -0.83
CA LYS A 43 5.66 -15.25 -0.72
C LYS A 43 6.79 -14.94 0.26
N LEU A 44 7.27 -13.70 0.31
CA LEU A 44 8.30 -13.27 1.24
C LEU A 44 7.84 -13.38 2.70
N VAL A 45 6.58 -13.03 2.97
CA VAL A 45 6.03 -12.99 4.34
C VAL A 45 5.19 -14.23 4.69
N GLU A 46 5.20 -15.28 3.86
CA GLU A 46 4.36 -16.48 4.04
C GLU A 46 4.57 -17.16 5.40
N ASP A 47 5.82 -17.22 5.85
CA ASP A 47 6.18 -17.84 7.14
C ASP A 47 5.60 -17.11 8.35
N LEU A 48 5.22 -15.84 8.22
CA LEU A 48 4.55 -15.07 9.27
C LEU A 48 3.10 -15.54 9.50
N ARG A 49 2.49 -16.27 8.54
CA ARG A 49 1.13 -16.81 8.60
C ARG A 49 0.03 -15.78 8.89
N LYS A 50 0.29 -14.51 8.56
CA LYS A 50 -0.62 -13.38 8.76
C LYS A 50 -1.11 -12.78 7.43
N THR A 51 -0.89 -13.49 6.33
CA THR A 51 -1.31 -13.10 4.98
C THR A 51 -1.92 -14.28 4.23
N PRO A 52 -2.72 -14.05 3.16
CA PRO A 52 -3.21 -15.13 2.30
C PRO A 52 -2.04 -15.81 1.58
N LYS A 53 -2.16 -17.12 1.38
CA LYS A 53 -1.22 -17.87 0.53
C LYS A 53 -1.47 -17.57 -0.93
N VAL A 54 -0.39 -17.50 -1.71
CA VAL A 54 -0.44 -17.50 -3.17
C VAL A 54 -0.70 -18.91 -3.68
N VAL A 55 -1.81 -19.11 -4.35
CA VAL A 55 -2.19 -20.43 -4.92
C VAL A 55 -1.59 -20.60 -6.31
N ALA A 56 -1.79 -19.62 -7.19
CA ALA A 56 -1.26 -19.59 -8.55
C ALA A 56 -1.28 -18.15 -9.10
N PHE A 57 -0.58 -17.90 -10.19
CA PHE A 57 -0.65 -16.65 -10.91
C PHE A 57 -0.30 -16.82 -12.38
N ASP A 58 -0.82 -15.96 -13.23
CA ASP A 58 -0.53 -15.89 -14.66
C ASP A 58 -0.06 -14.48 -15.01
N LYS A 59 1.21 -14.37 -15.45
CA LYS A 59 1.81 -13.07 -15.83
C LYS A 59 1.24 -12.50 -17.12
N LEU A 60 0.85 -13.37 -18.06
CA LEU A 60 0.33 -12.93 -19.35
C LEU A 60 -1.09 -12.35 -19.21
N GLN A 61 -1.90 -12.97 -18.36
CA GLN A 61 -3.24 -12.52 -18.05
C GLN A 61 -3.31 -11.44 -16.96
N ASN A 62 -2.17 -11.17 -16.28
CA ASN A 62 -2.07 -10.25 -15.12
C ASN A 62 -3.08 -10.57 -14.01
N ILE A 63 -3.25 -11.86 -13.69
CA ILE A 63 -4.16 -12.39 -12.67
C ILE A 63 -3.43 -13.23 -11.64
N ALA A 64 -3.96 -13.28 -10.42
CA ALA A 64 -3.48 -14.20 -9.39
C ALA A 64 -4.63 -14.83 -8.59
N LEU A 65 -4.36 -16.03 -8.09
CA LEU A 65 -5.24 -16.81 -7.21
C LEU A 65 -4.63 -16.84 -5.81
N TYR A 66 -5.43 -16.52 -4.82
CA TYR A 66 -5.04 -16.48 -3.42
C TYR A 66 -5.96 -17.35 -2.56
N GLU A 67 -5.49 -17.74 -1.40
CA GLU A 67 -6.29 -18.34 -0.36
C GLU A 67 -7.50 -17.46 -0.03
N TRP A 68 -8.70 -18.05 0.06
CA TRP A 68 -9.87 -17.38 0.56
C TRP A 68 -9.86 -17.35 2.09
N ILE A 69 -9.70 -16.19 2.67
CA ILE A 69 -9.73 -16.01 4.13
C ILE A 69 -11.19 -15.89 4.61
N LYS A 70 -11.59 -16.78 5.52
CA LYS A 70 -12.88 -16.69 6.22
C LYS A 70 -12.72 -15.76 7.41
N GLY A 71 -13.61 -14.79 7.52
CA GLY A 71 -13.61 -13.80 8.60
C GLY A 71 -14.41 -12.57 8.21
N GLU A 72 -14.31 -11.55 9.00
CA GLU A 72 -15.04 -10.28 8.86
C GLU A 72 -14.07 -9.10 8.75
N SER A 73 -14.55 -8.00 8.19
CA SER A 73 -13.81 -6.73 8.23
C SER A 73 -13.69 -6.22 9.66
N VAL A 74 -12.60 -5.57 9.98
CA VAL A 74 -12.36 -4.99 11.31
C VAL A 74 -13.17 -3.70 11.44
N TYR A 75 -14.31 -3.75 12.08
CA TYR A 75 -15.17 -2.58 12.31
C TYR A 75 -14.85 -1.85 13.60
N ARG A 76 -14.42 -2.59 14.63
CA ARG A 76 -14.03 -2.05 15.93
C ARG A 76 -12.61 -2.46 16.22
N ILE A 77 -11.75 -1.48 16.44
CA ILE A 77 -10.34 -1.70 16.75
C ILE A 77 -10.18 -1.78 18.26
N GLU A 78 -9.51 -2.83 18.73
CA GLU A 78 -9.17 -3.07 20.13
C GLU A 78 -7.64 -3.20 20.27
N ASP A 79 -7.11 -3.06 21.48
CA ASP A 79 -5.66 -3.01 21.73
C ASP A 79 -4.93 -4.24 21.17
N TYR A 80 -5.51 -5.42 21.31
CA TYR A 80 -4.90 -6.65 20.77
C TYR A 80 -4.84 -6.69 19.23
N HIS A 81 -5.71 -5.95 18.52
CA HIS A 81 -5.60 -5.79 17.08
C HIS A 81 -4.39 -4.91 16.72
N ILE A 82 -4.17 -3.84 17.51
CA ILE A 82 -3.02 -2.95 17.33
C ILE A 82 -1.73 -3.71 17.58
N GLU A 83 -1.66 -4.51 18.65
CA GLU A 83 -0.50 -5.35 18.95
C GLU A 83 -0.18 -6.33 17.81
N GLN A 84 -1.18 -6.98 17.23
CA GLN A 84 -0.97 -7.86 16.08
C GLN A 84 -0.44 -7.11 14.85
N ALA A 85 -0.96 -5.90 14.59
CA ALA A 85 -0.51 -5.08 13.47
C ALA A 85 0.93 -4.60 13.65
N VAL A 86 1.28 -4.11 14.85
CA VAL A 86 2.64 -3.68 15.19
C VAL A 86 3.62 -4.84 15.05
N ASN A 87 3.33 -5.98 15.68
CA ASN A 87 4.16 -7.17 15.60
C ASN A 87 4.38 -7.64 14.16
N PHE A 88 3.34 -7.55 13.32
CA PHE A 88 3.46 -7.92 11.90
C PHE A 88 4.41 -6.98 11.15
N ILE A 89 4.30 -5.65 11.35
CA ILE A 89 5.20 -4.67 10.72
C ILE A 89 6.64 -4.84 11.22
N GLU A 90 6.86 -5.04 12.51
CA GLU A 90 8.19 -5.30 13.07
C GLU A 90 8.84 -6.54 12.45
N ASN A 91 8.07 -7.62 12.26
CA ASN A 91 8.56 -8.82 11.58
C ASN A 91 8.95 -8.54 10.12
N ILE A 92 8.17 -7.75 9.38
CA ILE A 92 8.54 -7.34 8.01
C ILE A 92 9.82 -6.52 8.00
N GLN A 93 9.99 -5.58 8.92
CA GLN A 93 11.17 -4.73 9.00
C GLN A 93 12.44 -5.51 9.34
N ASN A 94 12.32 -6.64 10.03
CA ASN A 94 13.42 -7.53 10.39
C ASN A 94 13.82 -8.51 9.28
N LEU A 95 13.13 -8.52 8.13
CA LEU A 95 13.49 -9.36 7.00
C LEU A 95 14.83 -8.92 6.39
N LYS A 96 15.67 -9.90 6.04
CA LYS A 96 17.04 -9.67 5.52
C LYS A 96 17.05 -9.26 4.04
N GLU A 97 15.98 -9.54 3.32
CA GLU A 97 15.86 -9.35 1.87
C GLU A 97 15.61 -7.90 1.44
N LYS A 98 15.64 -6.95 2.36
CA LYS A 98 15.33 -5.53 2.13
C LYS A 98 16.04 -4.95 0.91
N ASP A 99 17.31 -5.22 0.74
CA ASP A 99 18.13 -4.61 -0.32
C ASP A 99 17.78 -5.12 -1.73
N SER A 100 17.15 -6.28 -1.84
CA SER A 100 16.71 -6.88 -3.11
C SER A 100 15.39 -6.29 -3.64
N TRP A 101 14.67 -5.55 -2.79
CA TRP A 101 13.36 -5.00 -3.15
C TRP A 101 13.46 -3.64 -3.83
N SER A 102 12.56 -3.44 -4.78
CA SER A 102 12.32 -2.15 -5.40
C SER A 102 11.73 -1.15 -4.40
N GLN A 103 11.71 0.10 -4.77
CA GLN A 103 10.96 1.15 -4.10
C GLN A 103 9.47 0.80 -4.10
N ALA A 104 8.79 0.99 -2.98
CA ALA A 104 7.34 0.87 -2.89
C ALA A 104 6.65 1.87 -3.83
N SER A 105 5.45 1.53 -4.32
CA SER A 105 4.80 2.29 -5.40
C SER A 105 4.57 3.77 -5.09
N GLU A 106 4.43 4.10 -3.82
CA GLU A 106 4.15 5.47 -3.36
C GLU A 106 5.25 6.02 -2.44
N ALA A 107 6.42 5.35 -2.37
CA ALA A 107 7.50 5.76 -1.50
C ALA A 107 8.09 7.12 -1.91
N CYS A 108 8.53 7.87 -0.91
CA CYS A 108 9.24 9.12 -1.07
C CYS A 108 10.48 9.10 -0.18
N PHE A 109 11.65 9.14 -0.76
CA PHE A 109 12.91 9.13 -0.02
C PHE A 109 13.52 10.51 0.17
N SER A 110 12.91 11.57 -0.40
CA SER A 110 13.33 12.95 -0.18
C SER A 110 12.12 13.87 -0.10
N ALA A 111 12.31 15.04 0.54
CA ALA A 111 11.28 16.07 0.59
C ALA A 111 10.85 16.50 -0.83
N GLN A 112 11.79 16.61 -1.75
CA GLN A 112 11.51 16.97 -3.15
C GLN A 112 10.63 15.94 -3.85
N GLN A 113 10.82 14.64 -3.59
CA GLN A 113 9.95 13.58 -4.14
C GLN A 113 8.52 13.70 -3.61
N LEU A 114 8.37 13.97 -2.29
CA LEU A 114 7.05 14.17 -1.67
C LEU A 114 6.31 15.35 -2.31
N ILE A 115 6.99 16.49 -2.49
CA ILE A 115 6.42 17.69 -3.11
C ILE A 115 6.00 17.41 -4.55
N LYS A 116 6.85 16.74 -5.33
CA LYS A 116 6.52 16.35 -6.72
C LYS A 116 5.27 15.46 -6.76
N GLN A 117 5.13 14.50 -5.84
CA GLN A 117 3.93 13.65 -5.77
C GLN A 117 2.67 14.46 -5.43
N ILE A 118 2.74 15.36 -4.44
CA ILE A 118 1.59 16.18 -4.04
C ILE A 118 1.16 17.08 -5.20
N ASN A 119 2.10 17.78 -5.84
CA ASN A 119 1.81 18.63 -6.98
C ASN A 119 1.21 17.85 -8.15
N SER A 120 1.76 16.69 -8.48
CA SER A 120 1.20 15.83 -9.55
C SER A 120 -0.24 15.38 -9.26
N ARG A 121 -0.55 15.05 -8.00
CA ARG A 121 -1.92 14.70 -7.58
C ARG A 121 -2.85 15.91 -7.62
N PHE A 122 -2.37 17.05 -7.17
CA PHE A 122 -3.11 18.31 -7.23
C PHE A 122 -3.51 18.66 -8.67
N ASP A 123 -2.56 18.60 -9.61
CA ASP A 123 -2.81 18.89 -11.03
C ASP A 123 -3.83 17.90 -11.65
N LYS A 124 -3.71 16.61 -11.33
CA LYS A 124 -4.68 15.58 -11.77
C LYS A 124 -6.09 15.85 -11.21
N LEU A 125 -6.20 16.25 -9.94
CA LEU A 125 -7.48 16.56 -9.32
C LEU A 125 -8.13 17.80 -9.94
N LEU A 126 -7.35 18.82 -10.32
CA LEU A 126 -7.85 20.03 -11.00
C LEU A 126 -8.46 19.72 -12.38
N MET A 127 -8.02 18.64 -13.05
CA MET A 127 -8.61 18.21 -14.33
C MET A 127 -10.02 17.64 -14.18
N ILE A 128 -10.45 17.28 -12.98
CA ILE A 128 -11.79 16.76 -12.71
C ILE A 128 -12.79 17.92 -12.81
N LYS A 129 -13.82 17.74 -13.66
CA LYS A 129 -14.90 18.72 -13.85
C LYS A 129 -15.85 18.75 -12.64
N ASN A 130 -15.38 19.24 -11.50
CA ASN A 130 -16.17 19.39 -10.28
C ASN A 130 -15.85 20.74 -9.66
N LYS A 131 -16.79 21.69 -9.72
CA LYS A 131 -16.59 23.07 -9.23
C LYS A 131 -16.23 23.12 -7.75
N ASN A 132 -16.94 22.39 -6.88
CA ASN A 132 -16.70 22.40 -5.44
C ASN A 132 -15.31 21.85 -5.09
N LEU A 133 -14.86 20.79 -5.78
CA LEU A 133 -13.51 20.25 -5.63
C LEU A 133 -12.46 21.30 -6.05
N ASN A 134 -12.65 21.92 -7.21
CA ASN A 134 -11.69 22.91 -7.73
C ASN A 134 -11.63 24.15 -6.86
N ASP A 135 -12.77 24.65 -6.38
CA ASP A 135 -12.83 25.79 -5.43
C ASP A 135 -12.08 25.44 -4.12
N PHE A 136 -12.30 24.25 -3.56
CA PHE A 136 -11.56 23.76 -2.38
C PHE A 136 -10.05 23.68 -2.64
N LEU A 137 -9.65 23.09 -3.77
CA LEU A 137 -8.24 22.92 -4.12
C LEU A 137 -7.52 24.26 -4.27
N ILE A 138 -8.15 25.23 -4.92
CA ILE A 138 -7.54 26.54 -5.23
C ILE A 138 -7.58 27.46 -4.02
N TYR A 139 -8.72 27.59 -3.35
CA TYR A 139 -8.93 28.61 -2.32
C TYR A 139 -8.66 28.14 -0.90
N THR A 140 -8.60 26.82 -0.66
CA THR A 140 -8.37 26.26 0.69
C THR A 140 -7.09 25.46 0.75
N PHE A 141 -6.98 24.41 -0.06
CA PHE A 141 -5.85 23.48 0.02
C PHE A 141 -4.53 24.14 -0.38
N LYS A 142 -4.46 24.75 -1.57
CA LYS A 142 -3.22 25.32 -2.11
C LYS A 142 -2.59 26.39 -1.23
N PRO A 143 -3.34 27.40 -0.70
CA PRO A 143 -2.78 28.39 0.22
C PRO A 143 -2.25 27.78 1.51
N LEU A 144 -2.98 26.81 2.09
CA LEU A 144 -2.54 26.11 3.30
C LEU A 144 -1.28 25.29 3.03
N PHE A 145 -1.26 24.53 1.94
CA PHE A 145 -0.11 23.74 1.53
C PHE A 145 1.14 24.61 1.33
N ASN A 146 1.03 25.73 0.62
CA ASN A 146 2.14 26.64 0.41
C ASN A 146 2.69 27.18 1.73
N LYS A 147 1.81 27.59 2.66
CA LYS A 147 2.21 28.07 3.99
C LYS A 147 2.96 27.01 4.79
N VAL A 148 2.46 25.77 4.80
CA VAL A 148 3.12 24.64 5.48
C VAL A 148 4.47 24.35 4.82
N TRP A 149 4.51 24.32 3.48
CA TRP A 149 5.72 24.06 2.73
C TRP A 149 6.81 25.11 2.99
N GLU A 150 6.49 26.39 2.85
CA GLU A 150 7.43 27.51 3.12
C GLU A 150 8.03 27.40 4.53
N SER A 151 7.22 27.06 5.52
CA SER A 151 7.69 26.84 6.90
C SER A 151 8.61 25.64 7.00
N SER A 152 8.27 24.53 6.33
CA SER A 152 9.06 23.30 6.34
C SER A 152 10.41 23.49 5.64
N GLU A 153 10.40 24.17 4.49
CA GLU A 153 11.60 24.46 3.70
C GLU A 153 12.62 25.28 4.48
N LYS A 154 12.14 26.34 5.15
CA LYS A 154 12.99 27.20 6.00
C LYS A 154 13.64 26.47 7.16
N ASN A 155 12.99 25.44 7.68
CA ASN A 155 13.45 24.67 8.84
C ASN A 155 14.07 23.32 8.43
N TRP A 156 14.27 23.04 7.13
CA TRP A 156 14.80 21.77 6.68
C TRP A 156 16.26 21.58 7.11
N PRO A 157 16.60 20.52 7.86
CA PRO A 157 17.87 20.42 8.57
C PRO A 157 19.13 20.50 7.70
N SER A 158 19.04 20.14 6.44
CA SER A 158 20.21 20.03 5.54
C SER A 158 20.26 21.11 4.44
N ASN A 159 19.24 21.99 4.34
CA ASN A 159 19.02 22.86 3.17
C ASN A 159 19.09 22.10 1.82
N ASN A 160 18.96 20.78 1.83
CA ASN A 160 19.01 19.91 0.66
C ASN A 160 17.76 19.04 0.62
N LEU A 161 16.72 19.53 -0.05
CA LEU A 161 15.43 18.87 -0.21
C LEU A 161 15.51 17.63 -1.13
N GLU A 162 16.56 17.52 -1.94
CA GLU A 162 16.79 16.40 -2.85
C GLU A 162 17.55 15.23 -2.19
N LYS A 163 18.10 15.46 -0.99
CA LYS A 163 18.84 14.41 -0.29
C LYS A 163 17.94 13.24 0.03
N GLU A 164 18.22 12.11 -0.60
CA GLU A 164 17.47 10.88 -0.38
C GLU A 164 17.87 10.21 0.95
N LEU A 165 16.87 9.55 1.55
CA LEU A 165 17.09 8.67 2.69
C LEU A 165 18.02 7.52 2.28
N PRO A 166 19.17 7.32 2.99
CA PRO A 166 20.09 6.23 2.67
C PRO A 166 19.39 4.87 2.69
N LYS A 167 19.77 3.96 1.80
CA LYS A 167 19.19 2.60 1.73
C LYS A 167 19.23 1.87 3.07
N SER A 168 20.26 2.06 3.88
CA SER A 168 20.38 1.47 5.21
C SER A 168 19.28 1.89 6.18
N MET A 169 18.69 3.09 5.98
CA MET A 169 17.62 3.63 6.79
C MET A 169 16.22 3.34 6.24
N GLN A 170 16.12 2.86 4.99
CA GLN A 170 14.85 2.47 4.40
C GLN A 170 14.36 1.16 5.01
N ILE A 171 13.04 0.97 5.06
CA ILE A 171 12.39 -0.24 5.57
C ILE A 171 11.59 -0.92 4.46
N LEU A 172 11.23 -2.20 4.66
CA LEU A 172 10.16 -2.83 3.88
C LEU A 172 8.80 -2.41 4.45
N SER A 173 7.90 -2.04 3.57
CA SER A 173 6.55 -1.58 3.92
C SER A 173 5.52 -2.14 2.95
N PRO A 174 4.34 -2.56 3.45
CA PRO A 174 3.17 -2.82 2.62
C PRO A 174 2.62 -1.57 1.93
N SER A 175 3.05 -0.38 2.32
CA SER A 175 2.60 0.95 1.89
C SER A 175 1.15 1.29 2.28
N ASP A 176 0.17 0.60 1.73
CA ASP A 176 -1.25 0.78 2.08
C ASP A 176 -1.65 -0.17 3.22
N PHE A 177 -1.02 0.01 4.39
CA PHE A 177 -1.23 -0.84 5.55
C PHE A 177 -2.25 -0.25 6.51
N GLY A 178 -3.21 -1.09 6.94
CA GLY A 178 -4.22 -0.68 7.91
C GLY A 178 -5.35 -1.71 8.07
N PHE A 179 -6.23 -1.48 9.04
CA PHE A 179 -7.34 -2.39 9.33
C PHE A 179 -8.39 -2.47 8.21
N HIS A 180 -8.43 -1.51 7.29
CA HIS A 180 -9.25 -1.58 6.08
C HIS A 180 -8.79 -2.66 5.10
N ASN A 181 -7.52 -3.07 5.19
CA ASN A 181 -6.90 -4.16 4.45
C ASN A 181 -6.63 -5.36 5.38
N ALA A 182 -7.49 -5.60 6.36
CA ALA A 182 -7.39 -6.74 7.27
C ALA A 182 -8.71 -7.49 7.39
N ILE A 183 -8.60 -8.81 7.61
CA ILE A 183 -9.72 -9.68 7.95
C ILE A 183 -9.48 -10.24 9.35
N LEU A 184 -10.48 -10.11 10.21
CA LEU A 184 -10.51 -10.73 11.53
C LEU A 184 -11.13 -12.13 11.41
N LYS A 185 -10.35 -13.17 11.73
CA LYS A 185 -10.84 -14.55 11.80
C LYS A 185 -11.63 -14.78 13.08
N GLU A 186 -12.45 -15.84 13.10
CA GLU A 186 -13.16 -16.30 14.30
C GLU A 186 -12.21 -16.63 15.47
N SER A 187 -10.95 -16.99 15.16
CA SER A 187 -9.90 -17.21 16.17
C SER A 187 -9.40 -15.94 16.86
N GLY A 188 -9.79 -14.74 16.39
CA GLY A 188 -9.23 -13.46 16.84
C GLY A 188 -7.96 -13.05 16.10
N ASP A 189 -7.47 -13.86 15.16
CA ASP A 189 -6.29 -13.54 14.36
C ASP A 189 -6.61 -12.57 13.24
N LEU A 190 -5.75 -11.56 13.06
CA LEU A 190 -5.76 -10.71 11.87
C LEU A 190 -5.00 -11.36 10.72
N VAL A 191 -5.54 -11.20 9.52
CA VAL A 191 -4.89 -11.53 8.24
C VAL A 191 -4.87 -10.28 7.39
N PHE A 192 -3.67 -9.82 7.04
CA PHE A 192 -3.44 -8.59 6.27
C PHE A 192 -3.45 -8.89 4.77
N LEU A 193 -4.02 -7.97 4.00
CA LEU A 193 -4.30 -8.11 2.57
C LEU A 193 -3.68 -6.96 1.79
N ASP A 194 -3.69 -7.08 0.46
CA ASP A 194 -3.43 -5.99 -0.50
C ASP A 194 -2.00 -5.44 -0.45
N PHE A 195 -1.04 -6.30 -0.81
CA PHE A 195 0.39 -6.00 -0.84
C PHE A 195 0.87 -5.49 -2.22
N GLU A 196 -0.03 -5.01 -3.06
CA GLU A 196 0.29 -4.62 -4.44
C GLU A 196 1.21 -3.38 -4.56
N TYR A 197 1.44 -2.67 -3.44
CA TYR A 197 2.34 -1.51 -3.34
C TYR A 197 3.62 -1.78 -2.54
N PHE A 198 3.82 -3.02 -2.09
CA PHE A 198 4.92 -3.42 -1.22
C PHE A 198 6.30 -3.06 -1.80
N GLY A 199 7.20 -2.64 -0.93
CA GLY A 199 8.58 -2.33 -1.30
C GLY A 199 9.32 -1.56 -0.22
N ARG A 200 10.49 -0.99 -0.59
CA ARG A 200 11.25 -0.13 0.32
C ARG A 200 10.57 1.23 0.44
N ASP A 201 10.45 1.72 1.64
CA ASP A 201 9.85 3.02 1.95
C ASP A 201 10.57 3.73 3.10
N ASP A 202 10.17 4.97 3.37
CA ASP A 202 10.63 5.76 4.51
C ASP A 202 9.90 5.26 5.78
N PRO A 203 10.62 5.01 6.89
CA PRO A 203 10.01 4.56 8.15
C PRO A 203 9.06 5.56 8.79
N VAL A 204 9.11 6.84 8.40
CA VAL A 204 8.29 7.92 8.98
C VAL A 204 7.00 8.16 8.18
N LYS A 205 6.90 7.58 7.01
CA LYS A 205 5.75 7.78 6.12
C LYS A 205 4.53 6.99 6.55
#